data_f19fb70a7a2a5569cbe41ab15fede186
#
_entry.id   f19fb70a7a2a5569cbe41ab15fede186
#
_cell.length_a   1.000
_cell.length_b   1.000
_cell.length_c   1.000
_cell.angle_alpha   90.00
_cell.angle_beta   90.00
_cell.angle_gamma   90.00
#
_symmetry.space_group_name_H-M   'P 1'
#
loop_
_entity.id
_entity.type
_entity.pdbx_description
1 polymer ?
#
loop_
_entity_poly.entity_id
_entity_poly.type
_entity_poly.pdbx_seq_one_letter_code
_entity_poly.pdbx_strand_id
1 'polypeptide(L)'
;MPIRKARREDLSRIRELATSLGLDSPNMENDAFWVAEENGRIGGICGLKRHPDCLELVALGVEESKRGRGIGGDLARALIREVRGDIYLATIIPGFFEQLGFSRTSAFPPSMIKSAEWCEGCDRALCTVMMRRAE
;
A
#
# COMPACT_ATOMS: atom_id res chain seq x y z
N MET A 1 13.98 -10.08 5.25
CA MET A 1 14.18 -9.51 3.90
C MET A 1 14.51 -8.02 4.04
N PRO A 2 15.61 -7.57 3.44
CA PRO A 2 15.91 -6.14 3.42
C PRO A 2 14.87 -5.34 2.68
N ILE A 3 14.55 -4.19 3.23
CA ILE A 3 13.59 -3.25 2.64
C ILE A 3 14.35 -2.06 2.08
N ARG A 4 14.03 -1.66 0.87
CA ARG A 4 14.61 -0.47 0.25
C ARG A 4 13.59 0.26 -0.60
N LYS A 5 13.89 1.52 -0.92
CA LYS A 5 13.06 2.26 -1.87
C LYS A 5 13.28 1.70 -3.28
N ALA A 6 12.22 1.62 -4.05
CA ALA A 6 12.27 1.07 -5.41
C ALA A 6 13.03 2.01 -6.35
N ARG A 7 13.68 1.42 -7.33
CA ARG A 7 14.34 2.12 -8.44
C ARG A 7 13.47 1.95 -9.69
N ARG A 8 13.77 2.75 -10.71
CA ARG A 8 13.03 2.67 -11.98
C ARG A 8 13.03 1.26 -12.57
N GLU A 9 14.14 0.56 -12.53
CA GLU A 9 14.28 -0.79 -13.05
C GLU A 9 13.44 -1.85 -12.32
N ASP A 10 12.95 -1.52 -11.12
CA ASP A 10 12.10 -2.43 -10.34
C ASP A 10 10.64 -2.42 -10.81
N LEU A 11 10.24 -1.44 -11.60
CA LEU A 11 8.83 -1.22 -11.95
C LEU A 11 8.18 -2.43 -12.63
N SER A 12 8.89 -3.12 -13.51
CA SER A 12 8.36 -4.32 -14.18
C SER A 12 7.99 -5.39 -13.17
N ARG A 13 8.88 -5.65 -12.20
CA ARG A 13 8.62 -6.66 -11.17
C ARG A 13 7.51 -6.21 -10.21
N ILE A 14 7.48 -4.92 -9.88
CA ILE A 14 6.43 -4.36 -9.03
C ILE A 14 5.06 -4.56 -9.68
N ARG A 15 4.94 -4.27 -10.99
CA ARG A 15 3.68 -4.47 -11.72
C ARG A 15 3.28 -5.93 -11.79
N GLU A 16 4.24 -6.80 -12.07
CA GLU A 16 4.00 -8.25 -12.13
C GLU A 16 3.45 -8.74 -10.79
N LEU A 17 4.09 -8.36 -9.70
CA LEU A 17 3.67 -8.77 -8.36
C LEU A 17 2.32 -8.17 -7.99
N ALA A 18 2.11 -6.89 -8.26
CA ALA A 18 0.82 -6.23 -8.00
C ALA A 18 -0.32 -6.91 -8.76
N THR A 19 -0.11 -7.20 -10.04
CA THR A 19 -1.12 -7.87 -10.85
C THR A 19 -1.43 -9.26 -10.31
N SER A 20 -0.40 -10.03 -9.94
CA SER A 20 -0.60 -11.39 -9.42
C SER A 20 -1.34 -11.41 -8.09
N LEU A 21 -1.23 -10.33 -7.31
CA LEU A 21 -1.89 -10.20 -6.00
C LEU A 21 -3.20 -9.42 -6.07
N GLY A 22 -3.62 -8.97 -7.26
CA GLY A 22 -4.84 -8.18 -7.42
C GLY A 22 -4.75 -6.77 -6.83
N LEU A 23 -3.55 -6.20 -6.79
CA LEU A 23 -3.27 -4.91 -6.15
C LEU A 23 -2.97 -3.79 -7.14
N ASP A 24 -3.01 -4.06 -8.44
CA ASP A 24 -2.69 -3.03 -9.43
C ASP A 24 -3.73 -1.90 -9.42
N SER A 25 -3.26 -0.70 -9.66
CA SER A 25 -4.10 0.50 -9.70
C SER A 25 -3.67 1.40 -10.85
N PRO A 26 -4.55 2.33 -11.27
CA PRO A 26 -4.21 3.27 -12.35
C PRO A 26 -2.98 4.09 -12.01
N ASN A 27 -2.11 4.28 -13.00
CA ASN A 27 -0.94 5.17 -12.91
C ASN A 27 0.08 4.76 -11.84
N MET A 28 0.24 3.47 -11.59
CA MET A 28 1.23 2.96 -10.62
C MET A 28 2.64 3.46 -10.91
N GLU A 29 2.98 3.72 -12.16
CA GLU A 29 4.29 4.20 -12.57
C GLU A 29 4.64 5.57 -11.96
N ASN A 30 3.64 6.30 -11.48
CA ASN A 30 3.83 7.61 -10.85
C ASN A 30 3.89 7.52 -9.33
N ASP A 31 3.69 6.33 -8.77
CA ASP A 31 3.71 6.13 -7.32
C ASP A 31 5.13 5.85 -6.83
N ALA A 32 5.39 6.20 -5.58
CA ALA A 32 6.64 5.80 -4.93
C ALA A 32 6.44 4.42 -4.31
N PHE A 33 7.44 3.55 -4.44
CA PHE A 33 7.36 2.20 -3.89
C PHE A 33 8.53 1.87 -2.98
N TRP A 34 8.25 1.03 -2.00
CA TRP A 34 9.25 0.34 -1.19
C TRP A 34 9.13 -1.14 -1.50
N VAL A 35 10.25 -1.82 -1.57
CA VAL A 35 10.30 -3.24 -1.93
C VAL A 35 11.08 -4.04 -0.91
N ALA A 36 10.67 -5.29 -0.72
CA ALA A 36 11.41 -6.26 0.07
C ALA A 36 12.12 -7.21 -0.88
N GLU A 37 13.44 -7.23 -0.83
CA GLU A 37 14.28 -8.00 -1.75
C GLU A 37 15.12 -9.02 -0.99
N GLU A 38 15.18 -10.23 -1.52
CA GLU A 38 16.01 -11.31 -0.99
C GLU A 38 16.60 -12.07 -2.16
N ASN A 39 17.93 -12.24 -2.14
CA ASN A 39 18.66 -12.96 -3.19
C ASN A 39 18.39 -12.41 -4.60
N GLY A 40 18.28 -11.10 -4.72
CA GLY A 40 18.03 -10.44 -5.99
C GLY A 40 16.58 -10.49 -6.48
N ARG A 41 15.67 -11.02 -5.67
CA ARG A 41 14.25 -11.14 -6.06
C ARG A 41 13.36 -10.33 -5.11
N ILE A 42 12.51 -9.49 -5.69
CA ILE A 42 11.52 -8.74 -4.94
C ILE A 42 10.33 -9.66 -4.65
N GLY A 43 10.01 -9.79 -3.36
CA GLY A 43 8.90 -10.62 -2.89
C GLY A 43 7.83 -9.84 -2.13
N GLY A 44 8.00 -8.53 -1.97
CA GLY A 44 7.00 -7.69 -1.32
C GLY A 44 7.08 -6.26 -1.80
N ILE A 45 5.95 -5.58 -1.79
CA ILE A 45 5.82 -4.19 -2.27
C ILE A 45 4.89 -3.38 -1.37
N CYS A 46 5.10 -2.07 -1.34
CA CYS A 46 4.20 -1.12 -0.70
C CYS A 46 4.35 0.23 -1.40
N GLY A 47 3.26 0.83 -1.81
CA GLY A 47 3.29 2.07 -2.57
C GLY A 47 2.69 3.25 -1.85
N LEU A 48 3.10 4.44 -2.26
CA LEU A 48 2.54 5.71 -1.83
C LEU A 48 2.05 6.46 -3.06
N LYS A 49 0.76 6.71 -3.12
CA LYS A 49 0.13 7.49 -4.17
C LYS A 49 -0.12 8.91 -3.66
N ARG A 50 0.36 9.89 -4.42
CA ARG A 50 0.15 11.31 -4.10
C ARG A 50 -1.02 11.84 -4.89
N HIS A 51 -2.11 12.15 -4.18
CA HIS A 51 -3.26 12.83 -4.75
C HIS A 51 -3.12 14.34 -4.51
N PRO A 52 -3.87 15.18 -5.23
CA PRO A 52 -3.84 16.62 -4.97
C PRO A 52 -4.25 16.99 -3.55
N ASP A 53 -5.07 16.18 -2.90
CA ASP A 53 -5.67 16.46 -1.60
C ASP A 53 -5.20 15.53 -0.47
N CYS A 54 -4.40 14.49 -0.77
CA CYS A 54 -3.94 13.58 0.27
C CYS A 54 -2.85 12.62 -0.21
N LEU A 55 -2.30 11.87 0.74
CA LEU A 55 -1.36 10.77 0.49
C LEU A 55 -2.09 9.47 0.80
N GLU A 56 -1.92 8.48 -0.06
CA GLU A 56 -2.56 7.18 0.10
C GLU A 56 -1.55 6.04 0.05
N LEU A 57 -1.57 5.17 1.07
CA LEU A 57 -0.81 3.92 1.05
C LEU A 57 -1.57 2.94 0.16
N VAL A 58 -0.90 2.39 -0.84
CA VAL A 58 -1.51 1.51 -1.85
C VAL A 58 -0.65 0.27 -2.07
N ALA A 59 -1.26 -0.76 -2.64
CA ALA A 59 -0.56 -1.94 -3.16
C ALA A 59 0.41 -2.59 -2.16
N LEU A 60 0.02 -2.69 -0.90
CA LEU A 60 0.80 -3.44 0.09
C LEU A 60 0.55 -4.93 -0.11
N GLY A 61 1.56 -5.66 -0.53
CA GLY A 61 1.42 -7.08 -0.74
C GLY A 61 2.73 -7.83 -0.66
N VAL A 62 2.65 -9.11 -0.30
CA VAL A 62 3.79 -10.02 -0.15
C VAL A 62 3.47 -11.31 -0.89
N GLU A 63 4.43 -11.86 -1.62
CA GLU A 63 4.31 -13.16 -2.26
C GLU A 63 3.84 -14.20 -1.23
N GLU A 64 2.97 -15.09 -1.65
CA GLU A 64 2.41 -16.11 -0.78
C GLU A 64 3.49 -16.91 -0.05
N SER A 65 4.54 -17.30 -0.77
CA SER A 65 5.66 -18.09 -0.21
C SER A 65 6.48 -17.33 0.84
N LYS A 66 6.33 -16.01 0.93
CA LYS A 66 7.06 -15.16 1.86
C LYS A 66 6.22 -14.65 3.02
N ARG A 67 4.94 -15.00 3.06
CA ARG A 67 4.03 -14.55 4.11
C ARG A 67 4.36 -15.19 5.46
N GLY A 68 3.91 -14.56 6.54
CA GLY A 68 4.14 -15.05 7.90
C GLY A 68 5.48 -14.65 8.51
N ARG A 69 6.23 -13.76 7.85
CA ARG A 69 7.54 -13.28 8.32
C ARG A 69 7.54 -11.83 8.78
N GLY A 70 6.37 -11.17 8.79
CA GLY A 70 6.28 -9.75 9.15
C GLY A 70 6.74 -8.78 8.07
N ILE A 71 6.92 -9.23 6.85
CA ILE A 71 7.43 -8.40 5.74
C ILE A 71 6.47 -7.26 5.41
N GLY A 72 5.16 -7.53 5.39
CA GLY A 72 4.16 -6.50 5.13
C GLY A 72 4.21 -5.36 6.14
N GLY A 73 4.34 -5.69 7.42
CA GLY A 73 4.50 -4.70 8.47
C GLY A 73 5.79 -3.90 8.32
N ASP A 74 6.89 -4.56 7.98
CA ASP A 74 8.18 -3.90 7.77
C ASP A 74 8.13 -2.94 6.59
N LEU A 75 7.47 -3.33 5.50
CA LEU A 75 7.28 -2.47 4.33
C LEU A 75 6.47 -1.22 4.69
N ALA A 76 5.35 -1.40 5.37
CA ALA A 76 4.50 -0.28 5.78
C ALA A 76 5.25 0.66 6.71
N ARG A 77 6.01 0.14 7.67
CA ARG A 77 6.80 0.96 8.59
C ARG A 77 7.89 1.74 7.86
N ALA A 78 8.53 1.13 6.85
CA ALA A 78 9.56 1.82 6.06
C ALA A 78 8.95 3.02 5.32
N LEU A 79 7.78 2.85 4.72
CA LEU A 79 7.06 3.93 4.05
C LEU A 79 6.69 5.01 5.06
N ILE A 80 6.09 4.64 6.17
CA ILE A 80 5.62 5.59 7.20
C ILE A 80 6.77 6.46 7.71
N ARG A 81 7.94 5.87 7.93
CA ARG A 81 9.10 6.62 8.43
C ARG A 81 9.57 7.73 7.49
N GLU A 82 9.38 7.56 6.19
CA GLU A 82 9.84 8.54 5.20
C GLU A 82 8.79 9.57 4.82
N VAL A 83 7.54 9.33 5.19
CA VAL A 83 6.43 10.20 4.80
C VAL A 83 6.14 11.21 5.89
N ARG A 84 6.08 12.49 5.49
CA ARG A 84 5.71 13.59 6.39
C ARG A 84 4.32 14.07 6.00
N GLY A 85 3.34 13.70 6.77
CA GLY A 85 1.96 14.07 6.53
C GLY A 85 1.03 12.92 6.89
N ASP A 86 -0.26 13.24 6.87
CA ASP A 86 -1.29 12.25 7.13
C ASP A 86 -1.35 11.26 5.98
N ILE A 87 -1.55 10.00 6.29
CA ILE A 87 -1.63 8.92 5.31
C ILE A 87 -3.01 8.28 5.40
N TYR A 88 -3.69 8.17 4.26
CA TYR A 88 -4.97 7.48 4.15
C TYR A 88 -4.78 6.14 3.47
N LEU A 89 -5.72 5.23 3.67
CA LEU A 89 -5.80 3.97 2.94
C LEU A 89 -7.22 3.42 2.98
N ALA A 90 -7.52 2.50 2.07
CA ALA A 90 -8.75 1.75 2.07
C ALA A 90 -8.40 0.27 2.17
N THR A 91 -9.03 -0.46 3.08
CA THR A 91 -8.66 -1.85 3.36
C THR A 91 -9.84 -2.70 3.78
N ILE A 92 -9.72 -4.02 3.58
CA ILE A 92 -10.65 -5.00 4.13
C ILE A 92 -10.03 -5.72 5.34
N ILE A 93 -8.82 -5.32 5.76
CA ILE A 93 -8.12 -5.91 6.91
C ILE A 93 -7.70 -4.81 7.89
N PRO A 94 -8.66 -4.06 8.45
CA PRO A 94 -8.33 -2.90 9.29
C PRO A 94 -7.48 -3.24 10.52
N GLY A 95 -7.65 -4.43 11.10
CA GLY A 95 -6.87 -4.84 12.27
C GLY A 95 -5.37 -4.82 12.05
N PHE A 96 -4.92 -5.18 10.86
CA PHE A 96 -3.51 -5.13 10.51
C PHE A 96 -2.97 -3.69 10.59
N PHE A 97 -3.72 -2.73 10.05
CA PHE A 97 -3.30 -1.33 10.01
C PHE A 97 -3.48 -0.62 11.34
N GLU A 98 -4.40 -1.07 12.18
CA GLU A 98 -4.55 -0.50 13.53
C GLU A 98 -3.26 -0.65 14.34
N GLN A 99 -2.54 -1.76 14.17
CA GLN A 99 -1.26 -2.00 14.82
C GLN A 99 -0.16 -1.04 14.35
N LEU A 100 -0.36 -0.41 13.19
CA LEU A 100 0.59 0.53 12.61
C LEU A 100 0.22 1.99 12.88
N GLY A 101 -0.78 2.22 13.72
CA GLY A 101 -1.19 3.57 14.11
C GLY A 101 -2.28 4.18 13.26
N PHE A 102 -2.91 3.40 12.39
CA PHE A 102 -4.06 3.86 11.61
C PHE A 102 -5.35 3.72 12.40
N SER A 103 -6.27 4.62 12.18
CA SER A 103 -7.61 4.59 12.79
C SER A 103 -8.65 4.72 11.67
N ARG A 104 -9.81 4.12 11.90
CA ARG A 104 -10.94 4.25 10.97
C ARG A 104 -11.40 5.69 10.91
N THR A 105 -11.77 6.16 9.73
CA THR A 105 -12.28 7.51 9.56
C THR A 105 -13.46 7.51 8.58
N SER A 106 -14.46 8.35 8.88
CA SER A 106 -15.57 8.62 7.96
C SER A 106 -15.39 9.96 7.27
N ALA A 107 -14.41 10.77 7.71
CA ALA A 107 -14.10 12.08 7.14
C ALA A 107 -12.79 11.95 6.36
N PHE A 108 -12.86 11.90 5.04
CA PHE A 108 -11.69 11.74 4.18
C PHE A 108 -11.81 12.58 2.91
N PRO A 109 -10.65 12.92 2.28
CA PRO A 109 -10.64 13.73 1.06
C PRO A 109 -11.35 13.04 -0.11
N PRO A 110 -11.87 13.82 -1.08
CA PRO A 110 -12.57 13.27 -2.24
C PRO A 110 -11.77 12.21 -3.01
N SER A 111 -10.43 12.33 -3.08
CA SER A 111 -9.61 11.35 -3.78
C SER A 111 -9.67 9.95 -3.17
N MET A 112 -10.12 9.82 -1.92
CA MET A 112 -10.30 8.53 -1.28
C MET A 112 -11.64 7.88 -1.64
N ILE A 113 -12.50 8.57 -2.37
CA ILE A 113 -13.74 8.00 -2.89
C ILE A 113 -13.39 7.26 -4.17
N LYS A 114 -13.51 5.93 -4.14
CA LYS A 114 -13.11 5.09 -5.28
C LYS A 114 -14.26 4.94 -6.28
N SER A 115 -13.90 4.82 -7.57
CA SER A 115 -14.87 4.59 -8.63
C SER A 115 -15.48 3.18 -8.51
N ALA A 116 -16.66 3.01 -9.13
CA ALA A 116 -17.31 1.71 -9.18
C ALA A 116 -16.44 0.66 -9.88
N GLU A 117 -15.71 1.08 -10.92
CA GLU A 117 -14.78 0.19 -11.64
C GLU A 117 -13.64 -0.28 -10.72
N TRP A 118 -13.07 0.64 -9.95
CA TRP A 118 -11.99 0.31 -9.03
C TRP A 118 -12.45 -0.66 -7.95
N CYS A 119 -13.71 -0.54 -7.51
CA CYS A 119 -14.28 -1.38 -6.48
C CYS A 119 -14.87 -2.70 -7.01
N GLU A 120 -14.85 -2.91 -8.31
CA GLU A 120 -15.33 -4.15 -8.91
C GLU A 120 -14.56 -5.35 -8.38
N GLY A 121 -15.28 -6.36 -7.94
CA GLY A 121 -14.68 -7.55 -7.33
C GLY A 121 -14.34 -7.41 -5.85
N CYS A 122 -14.50 -6.23 -5.26
CA CYS A 122 -14.28 -6.01 -3.84
C CYS A 122 -15.59 -6.13 -3.06
N ASP A 123 -15.47 -6.57 -1.80
CA ASP A 123 -16.61 -6.54 -0.87
C ASP A 123 -16.65 -5.16 -0.22
N ARG A 124 -17.52 -4.29 -0.76
CA ARG A 124 -17.65 -2.91 -0.28
C ARG A 124 -18.11 -2.81 1.17
N ALA A 125 -18.84 -3.80 1.64
CA ALA A 125 -19.31 -3.83 3.02
C ALA A 125 -18.15 -3.99 4.01
N LEU A 126 -17.05 -4.61 3.56
CA LEU A 126 -15.85 -4.82 4.38
C LEU A 126 -14.81 -3.71 4.19
N CYS A 127 -14.96 -2.88 3.17
CA CYS A 127 -13.98 -1.84 2.86
C CYS A 127 -14.04 -0.71 3.90
N THR A 128 -12.90 -0.43 4.51
CA THR A 128 -12.76 0.58 5.56
C THR A 128 -11.71 1.59 5.15
N VAL A 129 -12.07 2.87 5.22
CA VAL A 129 -11.08 3.94 5.03
C VAL A 129 -10.44 4.22 6.38
N MET A 130 -9.12 4.30 6.38
CA MET A 130 -8.32 4.53 7.57
C MET A 130 -7.35 5.67 7.34
N MET A 131 -6.88 6.25 8.43
CA MET A 131 -5.97 7.38 8.41
C MET A 131 -4.96 7.27 9.54
N ARG A 132 -3.70 7.64 9.26
CA ARG A 132 -2.66 7.80 10.26
C ARG A 132 -2.20 9.25 10.23
N ARG A 133 -2.30 9.94 11.35
CA ARG A 133 -1.89 11.34 11.44
C ARG A 133 -0.39 11.49 11.44
N ALA A 134 0.08 12.59 10.87
CA ALA A 134 1.48 12.98 10.95
C ALA A 134 1.89 13.18 12.42
N GLU A 135 3.09 12.77 12.74
CA GLU A 135 3.67 12.99 14.06
C GLU A 135 4.22 14.39 14.22
#